data_816db8d6c4f41859c388dfb9ef0f2320
#
_entry.id   816db8d6c4f41859c388dfb9ef0f2320
#
_cell.length_a   1.000
_cell.length_b   1.000
_cell.length_c   1.000
_cell.angle_alpha   90.00
_cell.angle_beta   90.00
_cell.angle_gamma   90.00
#
_symmetry.space_group_name_H-M   'P 1'
#
loop_
_entity.id
_entity.type
_entity.pdbx_description
1 polymer ?
#
loop_
_entity_poly.entity_id
_entity_poly.type
_entity_poly.pdbx_seq_one_letter_code
_entity_poly.pdbx_strand_id
1 'polypeptide(L)'
;MATKPKNVKLAKNGVDILNAIRNDASLSFQERVPAATQEDIKTYGSAVLNFPGLANEFLDALVNRIGKVILTSRLYKNPFAMLKKGMLDYGETIEEVYTSLAKAKIYDPQTAETEFMKREIPDVKSIFHKLDYQNFFKTTIQRRDLERAFLSEDGVYNLVSDIISSLYSGMEYDEFITMKQLIVEYAKKGLFYEVEIPTVTAENMKSIISTVKGYSNKLTFMSTQYNAMGVPTYTDRSSQIIFIDAEFDAMMDVEVLASAFNMDKAEFMGRRILIDNFGELTGAKLLLCDESFFQIYDVLLQFEDVRNPEGLYWNYFLHKWTVFSVSRFANAILFTVPDNEITGITLNPSNSIIQRSQLPKDVTINATIKSTGTVDDTLEWEMTGNESTETTMRVVNNTQVRVHVSANEKIPNTFNITAKSKYFPVSQTATILTRENA
;
A
#
# COMPACT_ATOMS: atom_id res chain seq x y z
N MET A 1 25.03 -44.50 14.50
CA MET A 1 24.44 -44.61 13.17
C MET A 1 23.33 -43.59 13.04
N ALA A 2 23.55 -42.56 12.26
CA ALA A 2 22.52 -41.54 12.01
C ALA A 2 21.43 -42.13 11.10
N THR A 3 20.23 -42.27 11.62
CA THR A 3 19.05 -42.64 10.86
C THR A 3 18.72 -41.57 9.83
N LYS A 4 18.75 -41.93 8.54
CA LYS A 4 18.27 -41.06 7.46
C LYS A 4 16.85 -40.58 7.79
N PRO A 5 16.55 -39.29 7.61
CA PRO A 5 15.17 -38.83 7.77
C PRO A 5 14.26 -39.59 6.83
N LYS A 6 13.16 -40.14 7.35
CA LYS A 6 12.12 -40.78 6.53
C LYS A 6 11.60 -39.73 5.54
N ASN A 7 11.71 -40.03 4.25
CA ASN A 7 11.05 -39.23 3.21
C ASN A 7 9.55 -39.18 3.51
N VAL A 8 9.06 -38.05 3.94
CA VAL A 8 7.63 -37.81 4.07
C VAL A 8 7.07 -37.75 2.65
N LYS A 9 6.31 -38.77 2.24
CA LYS A 9 5.59 -38.71 0.97
C LYS A 9 4.50 -37.66 1.08
N LEU A 10 4.60 -36.63 0.26
CA LEU A 10 3.51 -35.65 0.09
C LEU A 10 2.28 -36.40 -0.46
N ALA A 11 1.12 -36.13 0.14
CA ALA A 11 -0.15 -36.64 -0.37
C ALA A 11 -0.39 -36.05 -1.76
N LYS A 12 -0.60 -36.91 -2.77
CA LYS A 12 -0.76 -36.49 -4.16
C LYS A 12 -2.22 -36.43 -4.61
N ASN A 13 -3.11 -37.08 -3.88
CA ASN A 13 -4.52 -37.21 -4.22
C ASN A 13 -5.39 -37.32 -2.95
N GLY A 14 -6.72 -37.30 -3.10
CA GLY A 14 -7.66 -37.36 -1.99
C GLY A 14 -7.55 -38.67 -1.19
N VAL A 15 -7.27 -39.80 -1.83
CA VAL A 15 -7.09 -41.11 -1.19
C VAL A 15 -5.90 -41.10 -0.23
N ASP A 16 -4.78 -40.51 -0.65
CA ASP A 16 -3.59 -40.38 0.19
C ASP A 16 -3.87 -39.53 1.43
N ILE A 17 -4.69 -38.47 1.29
CA ILE A 17 -5.10 -37.58 2.41
C ILE A 17 -5.98 -38.39 3.38
N LEU A 18 -7.00 -39.11 2.88
CA LEU A 18 -7.92 -39.89 3.71
C LEU A 18 -7.19 -40.98 4.49
N ASN A 19 -6.31 -41.73 3.84
CA ASN A 19 -5.51 -42.75 4.50
C ASN A 19 -4.53 -42.19 5.51
N ALA A 20 -3.99 -41.05 5.27
CA ALA A 20 -3.10 -40.41 6.20
C ALA A 20 -3.84 -39.86 7.43
N ILE A 21 -5.04 -39.28 7.24
CA ILE A 21 -5.94 -38.90 8.35
C ILE A 21 -6.28 -40.14 9.18
N ARG A 22 -6.68 -41.24 8.52
CA ARG A 22 -6.98 -42.53 9.17
C ARG A 22 -5.80 -43.01 10.02
N ASN A 23 -4.57 -42.92 9.53
CA ASN A 23 -3.39 -43.38 10.25
C ASN A 23 -3.01 -42.49 11.43
N ASP A 24 -3.39 -41.21 11.42
CA ASP A 24 -3.16 -40.24 12.50
C ASP A 24 -4.29 -40.26 13.55
N ALA A 25 -5.44 -40.87 13.22
CA ALA A 25 -6.61 -40.99 14.09
C ALA A 25 -6.47 -42.16 15.10
N SER A 26 -7.38 -42.23 16.09
CA SER A 26 -7.39 -43.25 17.14
C SER A 26 -7.54 -44.66 16.59
N LEU A 27 -7.16 -45.68 17.37
CA LEU A 27 -7.38 -47.07 17.01
C LEU A 27 -8.86 -47.39 16.78
N SER A 28 -9.76 -46.78 17.59
CA SER A 28 -11.21 -46.98 17.43
C SER A 28 -11.72 -46.39 16.09
N PHE A 29 -11.12 -45.32 15.60
CA PHE A 29 -11.38 -44.78 14.26
C PHE A 29 -10.89 -45.73 13.17
N GLN A 30 -9.67 -46.24 13.31
CA GLN A 30 -9.04 -47.15 12.34
C GLN A 30 -9.79 -48.49 12.18
N GLU A 31 -10.39 -48.99 13.26
CA GLU A 31 -11.18 -50.19 13.25
C GLU A 31 -12.55 -50.05 12.56
N ARG A 32 -13.15 -48.83 12.66
CA ARG A 32 -14.50 -48.57 12.14
C ARG A 32 -14.50 -47.98 10.73
N VAL A 33 -13.44 -47.31 10.38
CA VAL A 33 -13.30 -46.64 9.08
C VAL A 33 -12.31 -47.43 8.23
N PRO A 34 -12.74 -47.98 7.09
CA PRO A 34 -11.85 -48.77 6.21
C PRO A 34 -10.77 -47.88 5.61
N ALA A 35 -9.70 -48.50 5.06
CA ALA A 35 -8.73 -47.76 4.26
C ALA A 35 -9.41 -47.21 2.99
N ALA A 36 -9.14 -45.97 2.64
CA ALA A 36 -9.70 -45.36 1.45
C ALA A 36 -9.03 -45.93 0.18
N THR A 37 -9.85 -46.23 -0.82
CA THR A 37 -9.45 -46.54 -2.19
C THR A 37 -10.22 -45.66 -3.15
N GLN A 38 -9.80 -45.57 -4.41
CA GLN A 38 -10.52 -44.71 -5.39
C GLN A 38 -11.99 -45.14 -5.57
N GLU A 39 -12.27 -46.47 -5.46
CA GLU A 39 -13.61 -47.01 -5.63
C GLU A 39 -14.49 -46.86 -4.38
N ASP A 40 -13.89 -46.80 -3.18
CA ASP A 40 -14.59 -46.90 -1.90
C ASP A 40 -14.66 -45.59 -1.08
N ILE A 41 -14.35 -44.47 -1.71
CA ILE A 41 -14.39 -43.16 -1.02
C ILE A 41 -15.77 -42.87 -0.39
N LYS A 42 -16.85 -43.23 -1.08
CA LYS A 42 -18.21 -43.04 -0.56
C LYS A 42 -18.47 -43.92 0.68
N THR A 43 -17.94 -45.12 0.70
CA THR A 43 -18.05 -46.05 1.84
C THR A 43 -17.27 -45.50 3.04
N TYR A 44 -16.06 -44.98 2.80
CA TYR A 44 -15.27 -44.27 3.79
C TYR A 44 -16.05 -43.04 4.37
N GLY A 45 -16.58 -42.22 3.50
CA GLY A 45 -17.37 -41.01 3.91
C GLY A 45 -18.60 -41.41 4.71
N SER A 46 -19.32 -42.47 4.31
CA SER A 46 -20.48 -42.97 5.05
C SER A 46 -20.09 -43.48 6.44
N ALA A 47 -18.98 -44.18 6.56
CA ALA A 47 -18.48 -44.66 7.86
C ALA A 47 -18.10 -43.50 8.80
N VAL A 48 -17.51 -42.45 8.27
CA VAL A 48 -17.17 -41.24 9.06
C VAL A 48 -18.41 -40.44 9.46
N LEU A 49 -19.34 -40.19 8.53
CA LEU A 49 -20.48 -39.28 8.73
C LEU A 49 -21.62 -39.89 9.55
N ASN A 50 -21.76 -41.23 9.57
CA ASN A 50 -22.82 -41.89 10.32
C ASN A 50 -22.62 -41.83 11.84
N PHE A 51 -21.42 -41.57 12.30
CA PHE A 51 -21.10 -41.46 13.73
C PHE A 51 -20.49 -40.09 14.04
N PRO A 52 -21.19 -39.20 14.77
CA PRO A 52 -20.68 -37.83 15.07
C PRO A 52 -19.30 -37.82 15.73
N GLY A 53 -18.98 -38.81 16.57
CA GLY A 53 -17.63 -38.94 17.16
C GLY A 53 -16.54 -39.14 16.14
N LEU A 54 -16.78 -40.00 15.14
CA LEU A 54 -15.82 -40.29 14.06
C LEU A 54 -15.67 -39.07 13.12
N ALA A 55 -16.79 -38.34 12.86
CA ALA A 55 -16.74 -37.13 12.06
C ALA A 55 -15.92 -36.02 12.73
N ASN A 56 -16.05 -35.86 14.05
CA ASN A 56 -15.24 -34.92 14.81
C ASN A 56 -13.76 -35.32 14.77
N GLU A 57 -13.45 -36.58 15.08
CA GLU A 57 -12.08 -37.08 15.07
C GLU A 57 -11.42 -36.96 13.67
N PHE A 58 -12.20 -37.24 12.61
CA PHE A 58 -11.75 -37.01 11.23
C PHE A 58 -11.35 -35.56 10.99
N LEU A 59 -12.19 -34.62 11.44
CA LEU A 59 -11.93 -33.20 11.24
C LEU A 59 -10.77 -32.69 12.12
N ASP A 60 -10.65 -33.17 13.35
CA ASP A 60 -9.50 -32.85 14.21
C ASP A 60 -8.19 -33.35 13.61
N ALA A 61 -8.18 -34.58 13.07
CA ALA A 61 -7.03 -35.12 12.37
C ALA A 61 -6.75 -34.38 11.05
N LEU A 62 -7.80 -33.95 10.35
CA LEU A 62 -7.70 -33.12 9.15
C LEU A 62 -7.05 -31.78 9.47
N VAL A 63 -7.50 -31.11 10.52
CA VAL A 63 -6.97 -29.83 11.01
C VAL A 63 -5.50 -29.93 11.40
N ASN A 64 -5.14 -30.92 12.21
CA ASN A 64 -3.77 -31.16 12.62
C ASN A 64 -2.84 -31.42 11.41
N ARG A 65 -3.40 -31.95 10.32
CA ARG A 65 -2.68 -32.17 9.09
C ARG A 65 -2.59 -30.90 8.24
N ILE A 66 -3.62 -30.06 8.21
CA ILE A 66 -3.62 -28.75 7.56
C ILE A 66 -2.45 -27.90 8.07
N GLY A 67 -2.21 -27.88 9.38
CA GLY A 67 -1.07 -27.18 9.97
C GLY A 67 0.31 -27.71 9.56
N LYS A 68 0.38 -28.94 8.99
CA LYS A 68 1.62 -29.60 8.57
C LYS A 68 1.83 -29.65 7.05
N VAL A 69 0.77 -29.47 6.27
CA VAL A 69 0.80 -29.52 4.81
C VAL A 69 0.93 -28.10 4.26
N ILE A 70 2.14 -27.73 3.89
CA ILE A 70 2.37 -26.55 3.05
C ILE A 70 1.90 -26.91 1.65
N LEU A 71 0.68 -26.50 1.30
CA LEU A 71 0.20 -26.63 -0.06
C LEU A 71 0.97 -25.67 -0.94
N THR A 72 1.67 -26.21 -1.90
CA THR A 72 2.40 -25.44 -2.93
C THR A 72 1.48 -24.75 -3.94
N SER A 73 0.15 -24.85 -3.78
CA SER A 73 -0.81 -24.37 -4.73
C SER A 73 -1.37 -23.00 -4.35
N ARG A 74 -1.07 -22.01 -5.19
CA ARG A 74 -1.80 -20.73 -5.37
C ARG A 74 -2.21 -19.94 -4.11
N LEU A 75 -1.49 -20.09 -3.00
CA LEU A 75 -1.66 -19.22 -1.85
C LEU A 75 -1.11 -17.83 -2.21
N TYR A 76 -1.90 -16.81 -1.91
CA TYR A 76 -1.38 -15.44 -1.96
C TYR A 76 -0.20 -15.33 -0.99
N LYS A 77 0.91 -14.79 -1.46
CA LYS A 77 2.08 -14.53 -0.64
C LYS A 77 2.26 -13.02 -0.53
N ASN A 78 2.37 -12.54 0.68
CA ASN A 78 2.65 -11.15 0.96
C ASN A 78 4.03 -10.76 0.38
N PRO A 79 4.11 -9.82 -0.58
CA PRO A 79 5.38 -9.34 -1.11
C PRO A 79 6.30 -8.75 -0.04
N PHE A 80 5.73 -8.29 1.08
CA PHE A 80 6.45 -7.68 2.19
C PHE A 80 6.85 -8.69 3.27
N ALA A 81 6.59 -9.98 3.08
CA ALA A 81 6.94 -11.01 4.06
C ALA A 81 8.44 -11.01 4.43
N MET A 82 9.31 -10.58 3.50
CA MET A 82 10.75 -10.47 3.73
C MET A 82 11.13 -9.38 4.74
N LEU A 83 10.21 -8.46 5.09
CA LEU A 83 10.42 -7.40 6.07
C LEU A 83 10.16 -7.86 7.50
N LYS A 84 9.58 -9.05 7.69
CA LYS A 84 9.38 -9.65 9.01
C LYS A 84 10.72 -10.03 9.62
N LYS A 85 10.95 -9.62 10.86
CA LYS A 85 12.24 -9.82 11.57
C LYS A 85 12.28 -11.07 12.44
N GLY A 86 11.17 -11.76 12.60
CA GLY A 86 11.10 -13.00 13.37
C GLY A 86 9.89 -13.08 14.28
N MET A 87 9.96 -14.00 15.25
CA MET A 87 8.91 -14.27 16.22
C MET A 87 9.32 -13.79 17.60
N LEU A 88 8.42 -13.16 18.31
CA LEU A 88 8.59 -12.72 19.69
C LEU A 88 7.85 -13.64 20.64
N ASP A 89 8.37 -13.83 21.83
CA ASP A 89 7.66 -14.50 22.89
C ASP A 89 6.51 -13.64 23.42
N TYR A 90 5.49 -14.30 23.97
CA TYR A 90 4.29 -13.63 24.45
C TYR A 90 4.62 -12.63 25.56
N GLY A 91 4.17 -11.38 25.37
CA GLY A 91 4.37 -10.29 26.33
C GLY A 91 5.67 -9.51 26.15
N GLU A 92 6.54 -9.88 25.20
CA GLU A 92 7.74 -9.11 24.89
C GLU A 92 7.41 -7.80 24.20
N THR A 93 8.16 -6.77 24.53
CA THR A 93 8.13 -5.46 23.92
C THR A 93 9.53 -5.15 23.41
N ILE A 94 9.64 -4.68 22.18
CA ILE A 94 10.92 -4.30 21.60
C ILE A 94 11.21 -2.85 21.94
N GLU A 95 12.35 -2.60 22.51
CA GLU A 95 12.93 -1.27 22.70
C GLU A 95 14.01 -1.02 21.67
N GLU A 96 13.83 0.01 20.85
CA GLU A 96 14.84 0.53 19.94
C GLU A 96 15.52 1.73 20.60
N VAL A 97 16.83 1.65 20.80
CA VAL A 97 17.61 2.66 21.55
C VAL A 97 18.61 3.31 20.61
N TYR A 98 18.62 4.63 20.60
CA TYR A 98 19.66 5.44 19.95
C TYR A 98 20.47 6.17 21.01
N THR A 99 21.81 6.09 20.89
CA THR A 99 22.75 6.81 21.75
C THR A 99 23.53 7.81 20.90
N SER A 100 23.61 9.06 21.35
CA SER A 100 24.33 10.11 20.63
C SER A 100 25.82 9.79 20.47
N LEU A 101 26.39 10.25 19.35
CA LEU A 101 27.81 10.06 19.07
C LEU A 101 28.68 10.87 20.04
N ALA A 102 29.81 10.28 20.46
CA ALA A 102 30.81 11.00 21.21
C ALA A 102 31.43 12.13 20.36
N LYS A 103 31.59 13.29 20.97
CA LYS A 103 32.20 14.46 20.31
C LYS A 103 33.70 14.47 20.50
N ALA A 104 34.44 14.77 19.45
CA ALA A 104 35.88 14.99 19.55
C ALA A 104 36.16 16.23 20.39
N LYS A 105 37.13 16.14 21.27
CA LYS A 105 37.67 17.26 22.07
C LYS A 105 39.05 17.64 21.57
N ILE A 106 39.36 18.92 21.69
CA ILE A 106 40.70 19.42 21.41
C ILE A 106 41.63 18.94 22.54
N TYR A 107 42.74 18.36 22.18
CA TYR A 107 43.76 17.97 23.14
C TYR A 107 44.42 19.23 23.72
N ASP A 108 44.21 19.46 25.02
CA ASP A 108 44.81 20.55 25.75
C ASP A 108 45.31 20.03 27.11
N PRO A 109 46.65 19.94 27.32
CA PRO A 109 47.19 19.45 28.55
C PRO A 109 46.84 20.27 29.79
N GLN A 110 46.58 21.59 29.61
CA GLN A 110 46.29 22.48 30.76
C GLN A 110 44.84 22.29 31.25
N THR A 111 43.92 22.03 30.38
CA THR A 111 42.52 21.75 30.75
C THR A 111 42.33 20.31 31.24
N ALA A 112 43.22 19.38 30.87
CA ALA A 112 43.14 17.98 31.25
C ALA A 112 43.15 17.80 32.78
N GLU A 113 43.89 18.59 33.54
CA GLU A 113 43.96 18.52 34.99
C GLU A 113 42.65 18.92 35.68
N THR A 114 41.90 19.84 35.10
CA THR A 114 40.65 20.33 35.66
C THR A 114 39.41 19.60 35.16
N GLU A 115 39.45 19.03 33.96
CA GLU A 115 38.30 18.34 33.33
C GLU A 115 38.33 16.81 33.43
N PHE A 116 39.37 16.24 34.02
CA PHE A 116 39.57 14.80 34.09
C PHE A 116 38.39 14.02 34.69
N MET A 117 37.68 14.58 35.66
CA MET A 117 36.52 13.95 36.31
C MET A 117 35.19 14.45 35.80
N LYS A 118 35.17 15.27 34.76
CA LYS A 118 33.92 15.81 34.20
C LYS A 118 33.14 14.73 33.48
N ARG A 119 31.88 14.54 33.86
CA ARG A 119 31.00 13.57 33.26
C ARG A 119 30.44 14.11 31.96
N GLU A 120 30.48 13.32 30.90
CA GLU A 120 29.74 13.53 29.66
C GLU A 120 28.71 12.42 29.49
N ILE A 121 27.45 12.79 29.68
CA ILE A 121 26.33 11.84 29.55
C ILE A 121 25.85 11.93 28.13
N PRO A 122 25.87 10.80 27.37
CA PRO A 122 25.30 10.80 26.02
C PRO A 122 23.79 11.01 26.08
N ASP A 123 23.25 11.68 25.06
CA ASP A 123 21.80 11.77 24.87
C ASP A 123 21.29 10.42 24.34
N VAL A 124 20.34 9.83 25.07
CA VAL A 124 19.74 8.53 24.74
C VAL A 124 18.26 8.74 24.41
N LYS A 125 17.84 8.24 23.26
CA LYS A 125 16.45 8.24 22.83
C LYS A 125 16.00 6.80 22.66
N SER A 126 14.78 6.47 23.13
CA SER A 126 14.22 5.13 22.94
C SER A 126 12.80 5.19 22.36
N ILE A 127 12.45 4.16 21.62
CA ILE A 127 11.12 3.92 21.04
C ILE A 127 10.72 2.49 21.39
N PHE A 128 9.48 2.32 21.82
CA PHE A 128 8.92 1.01 22.15
C PHE A 128 7.96 0.56 21.05
N HIS A 129 8.19 -0.65 20.53
CA HIS A 129 7.31 -1.33 19.60
C HIS A 129 6.50 -2.36 20.35
N LYS A 130 5.18 -2.18 20.36
CA LYS A 130 4.23 -2.99 21.13
C LYS A 130 3.30 -3.74 20.22
N LEU A 131 2.75 -4.84 20.72
CA LEU A 131 1.72 -5.60 20.04
C LEU A 131 0.48 -4.72 19.79
N ASP A 132 0.13 -4.53 18.54
CA ASP A 132 -0.95 -3.64 18.07
C ASP A 132 -1.97 -4.34 17.16
N TYR A 133 -1.59 -5.50 16.61
CA TYR A 133 -2.45 -6.27 15.72
C TYR A 133 -2.78 -7.63 16.34
N GLN A 134 -4.06 -7.83 16.67
CA GLN A 134 -4.58 -9.07 17.26
C GLN A 134 -5.86 -9.46 16.53
N ASN A 135 -5.72 -10.17 15.42
CA ASN A 135 -6.84 -10.56 14.57
C ASN A 135 -6.99 -12.09 14.52
N PHE A 136 -8.14 -12.53 14.10
CA PHE A 136 -8.39 -13.92 13.71
C PHE A 136 -9.15 -13.98 12.39
N PHE A 137 -8.87 -15.02 11.62
CA PHE A 137 -9.55 -15.34 10.38
C PHE A 137 -10.43 -16.56 10.62
N LYS A 138 -11.67 -16.51 10.14
CA LYS A 138 -12.65 -17.57 10.38
C LYS A 138 -13.19 -18.11 9.07
N THR A 139 -13.28 -19.44 8.97
CA THR A 139 -14.03 -20.12 7.93
C THR A 139 -14.93 -21.18 8.55
N THR A 140 -16.01 -21.53 7.86
CA THR A 140 -17.01 -22.49 8.35
C THR A 140 -17.20 -23.61 7.32
N ILE A 141 -17.19 -24.86 7.79
CA ILE A 141 -17.52 -26.03 6.99
C ILE A 141 -18.88 -26.56 7.46
N GLN A 142 -19.83 -26.63 6.54
CA GLN A 142 -21.11 -27.25 6.81
C GLN A 142 -21.03 -28.75 6.60
N ARG A 143 -21.84 -29.51 7.33
CA ARG A 143 -21.94 -30.96 7.14
C ARG A 143 -22.19 -31.35 5.67
N ARG A 144 -23.01 -30.56 4.98
CA ARG A 144 -23.32 -30.77 3.55
C ARG A 144 -22.09 -30.64 2.65
N ASP A 145 -21.15 -29.76 2.97
CA ASP A 145 -19.93 -29.58 2.21
C ASP A 145 -19.00 -30.79 2.40
N LEU A 146 -18.94 -31.30 3.63
CA LEU A 146 -18.21 -32.52 3.92
C LEU A 146 -18.82 -33.75 3.22
N GLU A 147 -20.15 -33.88 3.21
CA GLU A 147 -20.86 -34.92 2.48
C GLU A 147 -20.54 -34.87 0.96
N ARG A 148 -20.51 -33.67 0.38
CA ARG A 148 -20.12 -33.47 -1.03
C ARG A 148 -18.65 -33.84 -1.28
N ALA A 149 -17.75 -33.51 -0.37
CA ALA A 149 -16.35 -33.84 -0.49
C ALA A 149 -16.10 -35.35 -0.60
N PHE A 150 -16.91 -36.17 0.08
CA PHE A 150 -16.81 -37.63 -0.01
C PHE A 150 -17.46 -38.22 -1.25
N LEU A 151 -18.05 -37.42 -2.15
CA LEU A 151 -18.63 -37.94 -3.40
C LEU A 151 -17.60 -38.20 -4.48
N SER A 152 -16.42 -37.60 -4.40
CA SER A 152 -15.36 -37.75 -5.41
C SER A 152 -13.97 -37.78 -4.75
N GLU A 153 -13.00 -38.36 -5.44
CA GLU A 153 -11.61 -38.46 -4.99
C GLU A 153 -10.98 -37.08 -4.75
N ASP A 154 -11.25 -36.14 -5.64
CA ASP A 154 -10.72 -34.79 -5.55
C ASP A 154 -11.48 -33.89 -4.56
N GLY A 155 -12.69 -34.29 -4.13
CA GLY A 155 -13.56 -33.48 -3.29
C GLY A 155 -12.96 -33.17 -1.93
N VAL A 156 -12.36 -34.15 -1.27
CA VAL A 156 -11.68 -33.96 0.02
C VAL A 156 -10.44 -33.08 -0.14
N TYR A 157 -9.67 -33.30 -1.21
CA TYR A 157 -8.49 -32.48 -1.51
C TYR A 157 -8.89 -31.01 -1.74
N ASN A 158 -9.94 -30.77 -2.53
CA ASN A 158 -10.45 -29.44 -2.81
C ASN A 158 -10.96 -28.76 -1.53
N LEU A 159 -11.72 -29.47 -0.68
CA LEU A 159 -12.20 -28.93 0.58
C LEU A 159 -11.04 -28.47 1.49
N VAL A 160 -10.01 -29.29 1.64
CA VAL A 160 -8.81 -28.94 2.42
C VAL A 160 -8.09 -27.74 1.80
N SER A 161 -7.92 -27.74 0.48
CA SER A 161 -7.28 -26.66 -0.26
C SER A 161 -8.03 -25.34 -0.11
N ASP A 162 -9.36 -25.37 -0.16
CA ASP A 162 -10.21 -24.18 -0.03
C ASP A 162 -10.14 -23.57 1.37
N ILE A 163 -10.12 -24.43 2.41
CA ILE A 163 -9.98 -23.97 3.80
C ILE A 163 -8.64 -23.26 4.00
N ILE A 164 -7.55 -23.91 3.59
CA ILE A 164 -6.21 -23.36 3.73
C ILE A 164 -6.08 -22.08 2.93
N SER A 165 -6.50 -22.11 1.66
CA SER A 165 -6.45 -20.95 0.77
C SER A 165 -7.23 -19.77 1.35
N SER A 166 -8.41 -20.01 1.89
CA SER A 166 -9.25 -18.96 2.49
C SER A 166 -8.60 -18.32 3.72
N LEU A 167 -8.11 -19.13 4.65
CA LEU A 167 -7.55 -18.62 5.92
C LEU A 167 -6.18 -17.98 5.73
N TYR A 168 -5.27 -18.69 5.06
CA TYR A 168 -3.89 -18.20 4.93
C TYR A 168 -3.75 -17.09 3.89
N SER A 169 -4.46 -17.18 2.75
CA SER A 169 -4.45 -16.08 1.77
C SER A 169 -5.11 -14.84 2.32
N GLY A 170 -6.19 -14.99 3.11
CA GLY A 170 -6.82 -13.87 3.82
C GLY A 170 -5.87 -13.22 4.80
N MET A 171 -5.15 -14.00 5.60
CA MET A 171 -4.14 -13.52 6.54
C MET A 171 -3.00 -12.78 5.83
N GLU A 172 -2.39 -13.37 4.81
CA GLU A 172 -1.28 -12.78 4.06
C GLU A 172 -1.70 -11.47 3.36
N TYR A 173 -2.93 -11.43 2.83
CA TYR A 173 -3.48 -10.24 2.19
C TYR A 173 -3.74 -9.11 3.20
N ASP A 174 -4.30 -9.43 4.36
CA ASP A 174 -4.57 -8.45 5.41
C ASP A 174 -3.26 -7.87 6.00
N GLU A 175 -2.23 -8.71 6.18
CA GLU A 175 -0.89 -8.27 6.53
C GLU A 175 -0.32 -7.29 5.48
N PHE A 176 -0.46 -7.60 4.20
CA PHE A 176 0.01 -6.72 3.12
C PHE A 176 -0.67 -5.35 3.18
N ILE A 177 -2.00 -5.32 3.34
CA ILE A 177 -2.75 -4.06 3.47
C ILE A 177 -2.31 -3.28 4.72
N THR A 178 -2.12 -3.96 5.85
CA THR A 178 -1.68 -3.33 7.10
C THR A 178 -0.27 -2.74 6.96
N MET A 179 0.64 -3.43 6.30
CA MET A 179 1.99 -2.91 6.03
C MET A 179 1.98 -1.70 5.09
N LYS A 180 1.11 -1.69 4.07
CA LYS A 180 0.88 -0.49 3.24
C LYS A 180 0.35 0.67 4.07
N GLN A 181 -0.59 0.40 4.98
CA GLN A 181 -1.17 1.42 5.84
C GLN A 181 -0.14 2.08 6.76
N LEU A 182 0.90 1.35 7.22
CA LEU A 182 2.00 1.94 7.97
C LEU A 182 2.71 3.06 7.19
N ILE A 183 2.95 2.84 5.88
CA ILE A 183 3.57 3.85 5.01
C ILE A 183 2.67 5.09 4.91
N VAL A 184 1.38 4.87 4.67
CA VAL A 184 0.39 5.94 4.56
C VAL A 184 0.30 6.76 5.83
N GLU A 185 0.22 6.13 7.00
CA GLU A 185 0.14 6.82 8.27
C GLU A 185 1.42 7.58 8.64
N TYR A 186 2.58 7.02 8.27
CA TYR A 186 3.85 7.68 8.48
C TYR A 186 3.96 8.96 7.64
N ALA A 187 3.50 8.90 6.37
CA ALA A 187 3.41 10.06 5.48
C ALA A 187 2.42 11.11 6.00
N LYS A 188 1.21 10.71 6.42
CA LYS A 188 0.20 11.62 6.97
C LYS A 188 0.69 12.39 8.21
N LYS A 189 1.61 11.80 8.97
CA LYS A 189 2.26 12.45 10.12
C LYS A 189 3.42 13.36 9.71
N GLY A 190 3.74 13.47 8.42
CA GLY A 190 4.85 14.29 7.90
C GLY A 190 6.22 13.80 8.38
N LEU A 191 6.40 12.50 8.56
CA LEU A 191 7.62 11.94 9.15
C LEU A 191 8.65 11.48 8.10
N PHE A 192 8.27 11.40 6.82
CA PHE A 192 9.21 11.15 5.73
C PHE A 192 10.00 12.40 5.37
N TYR A 193 11.21 12.20 4.88
CA TYR A 193 11.87 13.21 4.07
C TYR A 193 11.29 13.10 2.66
N GLU A 194 10.51 14.12 2.26
CA GLU A 194 9.82 14.10 0.97
C GLU A 194 10.66 14.78 -0.10
N VAL A 195 10.68 14.19 -1.28
CA VAL A 195 11.38 14.70 -2.47
C VAL A 195 10.41 14.75 -3.62
N GLU A 196 10.14 15.96 -4.12
CA GLU A 196 9.34 16.12 -5.32
C GLU A 196 10.14 15.68 -6.55
N ILE A 197 9.52 14.86 -7.37
CA ILE A 197 10.05 14.41 -8.66
C ILE A 197 9.13 14.90 -9.79
N PRO A 198 9.65 15.13 -10.98
CA PRO A 198 8.84 15.49 -12.14
C PRO A 198 7.79 14.41 -12.45
N THR A 199 6.72 14.79 -13.13
CA THR A 199 5.73 13.85 -13.65
C THR A 199 6.42 12.71 -14.40
N VAL A 200 5.96 11.48 -14.12
CA VAL A 200 6.56 10.25 -14.67
C VAL A 200 6.23 10.15 -16.16
N THR A 201 7.22 10.44 -16.98
CA THR A 201 7.17 10.33 -18.46
C THR A 201 8.47 9.72 -18.96
N ALA A 202 8.45 9.17 -20.16
CA ALA A 202 9.67 8.64 -20.83
C ALA A 202 10.82 9.67 -20.83
N GLU A 203 10.51 10.93 -21.08
CA GLU A 203 11.50 12.00 -21.14
C GLU A 203 12.15 12.31 -19.79
N ASN A 204 11.35 12.28 -18.71
CA ASN A 204 11.79 12.62 -17.35
C ASN A 204 12.44 11.45 -16.61
N MET A 205 12.25 10.22 -17.07
CA MET A 205 12.67 9.01 -16.35
C MET A 205 14.16 9.02 -15.98
N LYS A 206 15.04 9.44 -16.89
CA LYS A 206 16.49 9.51 -16.63
C LYS A 206 16.82 10.49 -15.49
N SER A 207 16.14 11.64 -15.45
CA SER A 207 16.32 12.64 -14.40
C SER A 207 15.83 12.12 -13.06
N ILE A 208 14.68 11.45 -13.03
CA ILE A 208 14.10 10.85 -11.82
C ILE A 208 15.06 9.80 -11.26
N ILE A 209 15.53 8.86 -12.08
CA ILE A 209 16.47 7.82 -11.64
C ILE A 209 17.77 8.42 -11.14
N SER A 210 18.31 9.45 -11.81
CA SER A 210 19.50 10.15 -11.34
C SER A 210 19.29 10.77 -9.97
N THR A 211 18.13 11.37 -9.73
CA THR A 211 17.75 11.94 -8.43
C THR A 211 17.68 10.86 -7.36
N VAL A 212 16.96 9.76 -7.60
CA VAL A 212 16.83 8.63 -6.66
C VAL A 212 18.22 8.04 -6.34
N LYS A 213 19.07 7.83 -7.34
CA LYS A 213 20.44 7.36 -7.15
C LYS A 213 21.28 8.34 -6.35
N GLY A 214 21.10 9.64 -6.58
CA GLY A 214 21.76 10.69 -5.81
C GLY A 214 21.43 10.60 -4.32
N TYR A 215 20.15 10.41 -3.98
CA TYR A 215 19.72 10.22 -2.58
C TYR A 215 20.19 8.88 -2.01
N SER A 216 20.13 7.78 -2.77
CA SER A 216 20.70 6.49 -2.35
C SER A 216 22.19 6.62 -1.97
N ASN A 217 22.96 7.38 -2.75
CA ASN A 217 24.35 7.66 -2.42
C ASN A 217 24.50 8.56 -1.17
N LYS A 218 23.64 9.56 -1.01
CA LYS A 218 23.66 10.44 0.18
C LYS A 218 23.35 9.68 1.47
N LEU A 219 22.47 8.68 1.44
CA LEU A 219 22.14 7.86 2.60
C LEU A 219 23.32 7.06 3.14
N THR A 220 24.36 6.80 2.35
CA THR A 220 25.58 6.13 2.81
C THR A 220 26.45 7.01 3.70
N PHE A 221 26.21 8.30 3.75
CA PHE A 221 26.89 9.25 4.62
C PHE A 221 26.03 9.57 5.83
N MET A 222 26.68 9.82 6.95
CA MET A 222 25.99 10.17 8.18
C MET A 222 25.25 11.51 8.05
N SER A 223 23.96 11.49 8.34
CA SER A 223 23.06 12.65 8.21
C SER A 223 21.95 12.60 9.25
N THR A 224 21.47 13.78 9.64
CA THR A 224 20.31 13.94 10.52
C THR A 224 19.01 14.23 9.77
N GLN A 225 19.08 14.34 8.42
CA GLN A 225 17.98 14.86 7.62
C GLN A 225 16.94 13.82 7.24
N TYR A 226 17.33 12.55 7.11
CA TYR A 226 16.53 11.52 6.47
C TYR A 226 15.75 10.63 7.44
N ASN A 227 15.79 10.91 8.74
CA ASN A 227 15.04 10.20 9.75
C ASN A 227 14.17 11.15 10.58
N ALA A 228 13.03 10.66 11.08
CA ALA A 228 12.04 11.49 11.78
C ALA A 228 12.52 12.06 13.11
N MET A 229 13.49 11.42 13.75
CA MET A 229 14.02 11.87 15.06
C MET A 229 15.18 12.85 14.93
N GLY A 230 15.66 13.14 13.72
CA GLY A 230 16.76 14.08 13.47
C GLY A 230 18.08 13.63 14.09
N VAL A 231 18.31 12.33 14.19
CA VAL A 231 19.55 11.77 14.78
C VAL A 231 20.56 11.42 13.68
N PRO A 232 21.88 11.53 13.95
CA PRO A 232 22.89 11.12 13.00
C PRO A 232 22.82 9.62 12.69
N THR A 233 22.39 9.26 11.50
CA THR A 233 22.33 7.88 10.99
C THR A 233 22.82 7.81 9.56
N TYR A 234 23.21 6.62 9.12
CA TYR A 234 23.55 6.31 7.74
C TYR A 234 22.95 4.96 7.36
N THR A 235 22.84 4.68 6.08
CA THR A 235 22.31 3.42 5.55
C THR A 235 23.22 2.91 4.46
N ASP A 236 23.87 1.77 4.66
CA ASP A 236 24.67 1.13 3.64
C ASP A 236 23.82 0.70 2.45
N ARG A 237 24.40 0.65 1.25
CA ARG A 237 23.68 0.25 0.04
C ARG A 237 23.03 -1.13 0.14
N SER A 238 23.69 -2.07 0.81
CA SER A 238 23.17 -3.42 1.03
C SER A 238 21.93 -3.47 1.92
N SER A 239 21.77 -2.47 2.81
CA SER A 239 20.64 -2.34 3.72
C SER A 239 19.54 -1.40 3.19
N GLN A 240 19.73 -0.83 2.00
CA GLN A 240 18.69 -0.01 1.37
C GLN A 240 17.63 -0.88 0.73
N ILE A 241 16.36 -0.52 0.97
CA ILE A 241 15.20 -1.10 0.32
C ILE A 241 14.48 0.00 -0.42
N ILE A 242 14.08 -0.27 -1.66
CA ILE A 242 13.28 0.63 -2.45
C ILE A 242 11.95 -0.03 -2.81
N PHE A 243 10.85 0.62 -2.41
CA PHE A 243 9.51 0.27 -2.85
C PHE A 243 9.19 1.07 -4.09
N ILE A 244 8.72 0.40 -5.11
CA ILE A 244 8.49 0.99 -6.43
C ILE A 244 7.04 0.70 -6.83
N ASP A 245 6.32 1.75 -7.23
CA ASP A 245 5.01 1.64 -7.87
C ASP A 245 5.12 0.80 -9.16
N ALA A 246 4.19 -0.13 -9.37
CA ALA A 246 4.24 -1.09 -10.47
C ALA A 246 4.19 -0.42 -11.86
N GLU A 247 3.47 0.68 -12.01
CA GLU A 247 3.42 1.44 -13.26
C GLU A 247 4.73 2.17 -13.52
N PHE A 248 5.31 2.75 -12.46
CA PHE A 248 6.62 3.39 -12.52
C PHE A 248 7.71 2.39 -12.91
N ASP A 249 7.70 1.19 -12.33
CA ASP A 249 8.66 0.13 -12.64
C ASP A 249 8.57 -0.33 -14.10
N ALA A 250 7.36 -0.48 -14.62
CA ALA A 250 7.13 -0.85 -16.01
C ALA A 250 7.69 0.21 -16.98
N MET A 251 7.47 1.51 -16.70
CA MET A 251 8.05 2.59 -17.50
C MET A 251 9.58 2.62 -17.42
N MET A 252 10.13 2.40 -16.22
CA MET A 252 11.57 2.36 -16.02
C MET A 252 12.24 1.25 -16.83
N ASP A 253 11.62 0.06 -16.86
CA ASP A 253 12.15 -1.09 -17.58
C ASP A 253 12.15 -0.90 -19.10
N VAL A 254 11.13 -0.25 -19.66
CA VAL A 254 10.99 -0.04 -21.10
C VAL A 254 11.93 1.06 -21.61
N GLU A 255 11.98 2.20 -20.93
CA GLU A 255 12.62 3.40 -21.48
C GLU A 255 14.10 3.57 -21.11
N VAL A 256 14.49 3.17 -19.92
CA VAL A 256 15.81 3.51 -19.37
C VAL A 256 16.83 2.40 -19.47
N LEU A 257 16.40 1.15 -19.27
CA LEU A 257 17.32 0.02 -19.27
C LEU A 257 17.67 -0.48 -20.67
N ALA A 258 16.79 -0.24 -21.64
CA ALA A 258 17.08 -0.61 -23.04
C ALA A 258 18.14 0.26 -23.71
N SER A 259 18.36 1.50 -23.25
CA SER A 259 19.15 2.47 -24.01
C SER A 259 20.46 2.97 -23.39
N ALA A 260 20.70 2.82 -22.08
CA ALA A 260 21.76 3.61 -21.43
C ALA A 260 22.70 2.93 -20.44
N PHE A 261 22.38 1.75 -19.90
CA PHE A 261 23.21 1.18 -18.83
C PHE A 261 23.41 -0.33 -18.98
N ASN A 262 24.63 -0.72 -19.36
CA ASN A 262 25.17 -2.07 -19.16
C ASN A 262 25.50 -2.34 -17.68
N MET A 263 24.74 -1.80 -16.73
CA MET A 263 24.94 -2.04 -15.31
C MET A 263 23.87 -2.98 -14.77
N ASP A 264 24.27 -3.93 -13.94
CA ASP A 264 23.39 -4.86 -13.26
C ASP A 264 22.32 -4.09 -12.46
N LYS A 265 21.06 -4.42 -12.71
CA LYS A 265 19.89 -3.83 -12.01
C LYS A 265 20.02 -3.90 -10.49
N ALA A 266 20.61 -4.98 -9.99
CA ALA A 266 20.76 -5.25 -8.55
C ALA A 266 21.75 -4.31 -7.86
N GLU A 267 22.81 -3.88 -8.56
CA GLU A 267 23.81 -2.94 -8.02
C GLU A 267 23.31 -1.50 -7.96
N PHE A 268 22.30 -1.17 -8.78
CA PHE A 268 21.87 0.21 -8.97
C PHE A 268 20.93 0.70 -7.87
N MET A 269 20.01 -0.13 -7.38
CA MET A 269 18.89 0.32 -6.55
C MET A 269 18.75 -0.40 -5.20
N GLY A 270 19.68 -1.26 -4.78
CA GLY A 270 19.53 -2.08 -3.59
C GLY A 270 18.41 -3.14 -3.77
N ARG A 271 17.78 -3.57 -2.67
CA ARG A 271 16.68 -4.52 -2.69
C ARG A 271 15.40 -3.84 -3.17
N ARG A 272 14.85 -4.28 -4.30
CA ARG A 272 13.62 -3.72 -4.91
C ARG A 272 12.39 -4.52 -4.51
N ILE A 273 11.36 -3.85 -4.07
CA ILE A 273 10.06 -4.42 -3.75
C ILE A 273 8.99 -3.69 -4.58
N LEU A 274 8.25 -4.43 -5.39
CA LEU A 274 7.14 -3.89 -6.15
C LEU A 274 5.92 -3.73 -5.25
N ILE A 275 5.22 -2.62 -5.44
CA ILE A 275 3.96 -2.31 -4.79
C ILE A 275 2.94 -1.93 -5.87
N ASP A 276 1.71 -2.39 -5.72
CA ASP A 276 0.62 -2.07 -6.66
C ASP A 276 0.31 -0.56 -6.69
N ASN A 277 0.31 0.07 -5.52
CA ASN A 277 0.13 1.51 -5.33
C ASN A 277 0.44 1.87 -3.87
N PHE A 278 0.63 3.16 -3.59
CA PHE A 278 0.83 3.68 -2.22
C PHE A 278 -0.47 4.02 -1.49
N GLY A 279 -1.60 3.41 -1.85
CA GLY A 279 -2.89 3.62 -1.21
C GLY A 279 -3.41 5.06 -1.39
N GLU A 280 -3.68 5.75 -0.29
CA GLU A 280 -4.18 7.12 -0.30
C GLU A 280 -3.13 8.18 -0.70
N LEU A 281 -1.86 7.79 -0.85
CA LEU A 281 -0.78 8.68 -1.27
C LEU A 281 -0.67 8.69 -2.80
N THR A 282 -1.59 9.36 -3.46
CA THR A 282 -1.74 9.35 -4.93
C THR A 282 -0.51 9.82 -5.69
N GLY A 283 0.22 10.78 -5.13
CA GLY A 283 1.46 11.31 -5.71
C GLY A 283 2.71 10.47 -5.44
N ALA A 284 2.67 9.54 -4.48
CA ALA A 284 3.85 8.73 -4.13
C ALA A 284 4.16 7.71 -5.21
N LYS A 285 5.43 7.65 -5.64
CA LYS A 285 5.91 6.74 -6.68
C LYS A 285 7.02 5.81 -6.20
N LEU A 286 7.84 6.26 -5.27
CA LEU A 286 8.98 5.52 -4.74
C LEU A 286 9.14 5.80 -3.25
N LEU A 287 9.51 4.77 -2.48
CA LEU A 287 9.96 4.90 -1.10
C LEU A 287 11.33 4.23 -0.96
N LEU A 288 12.35 5.00 -0.64
CA LEU A 288 13.70 4.53 -0.35
C LEU A 288 13.92 4.57 1.15
N CYS A 289 14.15 3.42 1.78
CA CYS A 289 14.33 3.33 3.22
C CYS A 289 15.41 2.33 3.62
N ASP A 290 15.81 2.40 4.87
CA ASP A 290 16.65 1.41 5.54
C ASP A 290 15.84 0.13 5.82
N GLU A 291 16.46 -1.05 5.76
CA GLU A 291 15.77 -2.31 6.10
C GLU A 291 15.29 -2.37 7.56
N SER A 292 15.91 -1.57 8.44
CA SER A 292 15.47 -1.40 9.81
C SER A 292 14.23 -0.53 9.97
N PHE A 293 13.76 0.13 8.90
CA PHE A 293 12.58 0.99 8.95
C PHE A 293 11.33 0.24 9.40
N PHE A 294 11.09 -0.96 8.86
CA PHE A 294 9.97 -1.78 9.27
C PHE A 294 10.34 -2.63 10.50
N GLN A 295 9.57 -2.49 11.55
CA GLN A 295 9.70 -3.25 12.81
C GLN A 295 8.48 -4.17 12.93
N ILE A 296 8.55 -5.33 12.25
CA ILE A 296 7.44 -6.27 12.12
C ILE A 296 7.85 -7.62 12.71
N TYR A 297 7.11 -8.04 13.72
CA TYR A 297 7.38 -9.26 14.47
C TYR A 297 6.10 -10.06 14.69
N ASP A 298 6.14 -11.33 14.36
CA ASP A 298 5.07 -12.25 14.66
C ASP A 298 5.11 -12.63 16.14
N VAL A 299 3.95 -12.64 16.82
CA VAL A 299 3.82 -12.99 18.24
C VAL A 299 3.08 -14.31 18.40
N LEU A 300 1.99 -14.50 17.66
CA LEU A 300 1.17 -15.70 17.72
C LEU A 300 0.68 -16.07 16.32
N LEU A 301 0.78 -17.34 16.00
CA LEU A 301 0.07 -17.98 14.90
C LEU A 301 -0.50 -19.29 15.43
N GLN A 302 -1.81 -19.31 15.72
CA GLN A 302 -2.48 -20.45 16.31
C GLN A 302 -3.74 -20.79 15.55
N PHE A 303 -3.93 -22.09 15.30
CA PHE A 303 -5.11 -22.61 14.66
C PHE A 303 -6.00 -23.29 15.71
N GLU A 304 -7.30 -22.99 15.68
CA GLU A 304 -8.32 -23.60 16.56
C GLU A 304 -9.56 -23.94 15.76
N ASP A 305 -10.32 -24.92 16.22
CA ASP A 305 -11.62 -25.26 15.67
C ASP A 305 -12.67 -25.50 16.76
N VAL A 306 -13.93 -25.34 16.39
CA VAL A 306 -15.05 -25.65 17.25
C VAL A 306 -16.26 -26.12 16.45
N ARG A 307 -16.88 -27.20 16.90
CA ARG A 307 -18.14 -27.69 16.34
C ARG A 307 -19.33 -26.98 16.97
N ASN A 308 -20.25 -26.50 16.12
CA ASN A 308 -21.59 -26.10 16.56
C ASN A 308 -22.56 -27.30 16.40
N PRO A 309 -23.04 -27.90 17.48
CA PRO A 309 -23.93 -29.07 17.42
C PRO A 309 -25.36 -28.74 16.96
N GLU A 310 -25.82 -27.50 17.19
CA GLU A 310 -27.15 -27.03 16.80
C GLU A 310 -27.23 -26.79 15.28
N GLY A 311 -26.20 -26.15 14.69
CA GLY A 311 -26.15 -25.83 13.27
C GLY A 311 -25.49 -26.92 12.40
N LEU A 312 -24.93 -27.99 12.98
CA LEU A 312 -24.20 -29.07 12.31
C LEU A 312 -23.08 -28.56 11.40
N TYR A 313 -22.31 -27.59 11.89
CA TYR A 313 -21.16 -27.03 11.19
C TYR A 313 -19.93 -26.92 12.10
N TRP A 314 -18.77 -26.77 11.50
CA TRP A 314 -17.48 -26.55 12.17
C TRP A 314 -16.94 -25.17 11.80
N ASN A 315 -16.50 -24.41 12.79
CA ASN A 315 -15.80 -23.16 12.60
C ASN A 315 -14.31 -23.39 12.83
N TYR A 316 -13.52 -22.89 11.91
CA TYR A 316 -12.07 -22.88 11.97
C TYR A 316 -11.57 -21.46 12.15
N PHE A 317 -10.64 -21.28 13.08
CA PHE A 317 -10.07 -19.99 13.44
C PHE A 317 -8.55 -20.05 13.26
N LEU A 318 -8.00 -19.08 12.56
CA LEU A 318 -6.57 -18.84 12.48
C LEU A 318 -6.30 -17.53 13.23
N HIS A 319 -5.74 -17.60 14.44
CA HIS A 319 -5.35 -16.45 15.23
C HIS A 319 -3.99 -15.97 14.77
N LYS A 320 -3.88 -14.67 14.52
CA LYS A 320 -2.65 -14.01 14.13
C LYS A 320 -2.44 -12.76 14.95
N TRP A 321 -1.32 -12.72 15.70
CA TRP A 321 -0.91 -11.56 16.46
C TRP A 321 0.46 -11.11 15.96
N THR A 322 0.59 -9.82 15.65
CA THR A 322 1.78 -9.25 15.03
C THR A 322 2.01 -7.84 15.57
N VAL A 323 3.27 -7.50 15.76
CA VAL A 323 3.68 -6.12 15.98
C VAL A 323 3.89 -5.48 14.61
N PHE A 324 3.08 -4.48 14.26
CA PHE A 324 3.27 -3.67 13.07
C PHE A 324 3.73 -2.28 13.46
N SER A 325 5.01 -2.01 13.30
CA SER A 325 5.59 -0.73 13.68
C SER A 325 6.68 -0.30 12.70
N VAL A 326 7.08 0.97 12.80
CA VAL A 326 8.17 1.54 12.02
C VAL A 326 9.15 2.27 12.91
N SER A 327 10.44 2.17 12.60
CA SER A 327 11.49 2.91 13.27
C SER A 327 11.45 4.38 12.87
N ARG A 328 11.59 5.27 13.84
CA ARG A 328 11.76 6.71 13.59
C ARG A 328 13.24 7.12 13.53
N PHE A 329 14.14 6.21 13.83
CA PHE A 329 15.59 6.42 13.72
C PHE A 329 16.12 6.00 12.36
N ALA A 330 15.39 5.12 11.66
CA ALA A 330 15.77 4.65 10.33
C ALA A 330 15.56 5.75 9.28
N ASN A 331 16.47 5.80 8.31
CA ASN A 331 16.34 6.71 7.18
C ASN A 331 15.22 6.27 6.25
N ALA A 332 14.37 7.22 5.83
CA ALA A 332 13.27 6.97 4.91
C ALA A 332 12.96 8.21 4.07
N ILE A 333 12.99 8.06 2.74
CA ILE A 333 12.77 9.13 1.76
C ILE A 333 11.60 8.71 0.87
N LEU A 334 10.58 9.56 0.81
CA LEU A 334 9.42 9.37 -0.06
C LEU A 334 9.55 10.29 -1.28
N PHE A 335 9.47 9.70 -2.48
CA PHE A 335 9.47 10.45 -3.72
C PHE A 335 8.04 10.60 -4.23
N THR A 336 7.62 11.85 -4.40
CA THR A 336 6.26 12.20 -4.76
C THR A 336 6.23 13.02 -6.03
N VAL A 337 5.27 12.74 -6.89
CA VAL A 337 4.91 13.61 -8.00
C VAL A 337 3.90 14.62 -7.44
N PRO A 338 4.05 15.92 -7.72
CA PRO A 338 3.06 16.91 -7.31
C PRO A 338 1.67 16.53 -7.86
N ASP A 339 0.65 16.77 -7.07
CA ASP A 339 -0.73 16.52 -7.50
C ASP A 339 -1.04 17.29 -8.78
N ASN A 340 -1.53 16.58 -9.78
CA ASN A 340 -1.92 17.19 -11.04
C ASN A 340 -3.34 17.75 -10.90
N GLU A 341 -3.46 19.01 -10.51
CA GLU A 341 -4.75 19.68 -10.36
C GLU A 341 -4.72 21.13 -10.80
N ILE A 342 -5.88 21.64 -11.22
CA ILE A 342 -6.08 23.08 -11.37
C ILE A 342 -6.51 23.63 -10.01
N THR A 343 -5.65 24.45 -9.39
CA THR A 343 -5.87 25.04 -8.08
C THR A 343 -6.68 26.35 -8.14
N GLY A 344 -6.80 26.97 -9.32
CA GLY A 344 -7.57 28.16 -9.50
C GLY A 344 -7.60 28.71 -10.92
N ILE A 345 -8.66 29.45 -11.22
CA ILE A 345 -8.83 30.21 -12.45
C ILE A 345 -9.04 31.66 -12.08
N THR A 346 -8.36 32.59 -12.74
CA THR A 346 -8.59 34.04 -12.57
C THR A 346 -8.95 34.64 -13.91
N LEU A 347 -9.98 35.49 -13.92
CA LEU A 347 -10.45 36.17 -15.14
C LEU A 347 -10.07 37.65 -15.08
N ASN A 348 -9.58 38.16 -16.20
CA ASN A 348 -9.21 39.55 -16.33
C ASN A 348 -9.76 40.13 -17.65
N PRO A 349 -10.64 41.15 -17.62
CA PRO A 349 -11.22 41.75 -16.42
C PRO A 349 -12.25 40.85 -15.73
N SER A 350 -12.30 40.88 -14.39
CA SER A 350 -13.30 40.14 -13.60
C SER A 350 -14.66 40.84 -13.63
N ASN A 351 -14.63 42.18 -13.83
CA ASN A 351 -15.83 43.02 -13.98
C ASN A 351 -15.62 44.06 -15.08
N SER A 352 -16.64 44.25 -15.90
CA SER A 352 -16.65 45.30 -16.95
C SER A 352 -17.94 46.07 -16.88
N ILE A 353 -17.82 47.40 -16.92
CA ILE A 353 -18.97 48.31 -16.96
C ILE A 353 -18.99 48.98 -18.34
N ILE A 354 -20.13 48.92 -19.04
CA ILE A 354 -20.31 49.52 -20.34
C ILE A 354 -21.48 50.49 -20.26
N GLN A 355 -21.20 51.73 -20.61
CA GLN A 355 -22.26 52.75 -20.73
C GLN A 355 -22.96 52.66 -22.05
N ARG A 356 -24.22 53.11 -22.11
CA ARG A 356 -25.04 53.08 -23.32
C ARG A 356 -24.36 53.75 -24.51
N SER A 357 -23.66 54.85 -24.32
CA SER A 357 -22.92 55.54 -25.38
C SER A 357 -21.73 54.78 -25.94
N GLN A 358 -21.32 53.68 -25.33
CA GLN A 358 -20.19 52.89 -25.73
C GLN A 358 -20.60 51.61 -26.52
N LEU A 359 -21.91 51.38 -26.69
CA LEU A 359 -22.41 50.22 -27.39
C LEU A 359 -22.50 50.52 -28.91
N PRO A 360 -22.27 49.51 -29.79
CA PRO A 360 -21.81 48.16 -29.46
C PRO A 360 -20.34 48.11 -29.03
N LYS A 361 -19.98 47.15 -28.19
CA LYS A 361 -18.63 47.04 -27.67
C LYS A 361 -18.16 45.61 -27.52
N ASP A 362 -16.92 45.35 -27.91
CA ASP A 362 -16.24 44.09 -27.67
C ASP A 362 -15.48 44.13 -26.36
N VAL A 363 -15.65 43.12 -25.54
CA VAL A 363 -14.91 42.86 -24.31
C VAL A 363 -14.12 41.57 -24.44
N THR A 364 -12.82 41.66 -24.26
CA THR A 364 -11.96 40.47 -24.25
C THR A 364 -11.66 40.11 -22.81
N ILE A 365 -11.96 38.85 -22.44
CA ILE A 365 -11.69 38.29 -21.11
C ILE A 365 -10.62 37.24 -21.28
N ASN A 366 -9.55 37.38 -20.49
CA ASN A 366 -8.44 36.44 -20.44
C ASN A 366 -8.51 35.64 -19.13
N ALA A 367 -8.32 34.34 -19.22
CA ALA A 367 -8.18 33.45 -18.09
C ALA A 367 -6.71 33.18 -17.80
N THR A 368 -6.34 33.20 -16.54
CA THR A 368 -5.05 32.70 -16.04
C THR A 368 -5.34 31.49 -15.17
N ILE A 369 -4.76 30.35 -15.53
CA ILE A 369 -4.94 29.08 -14.83
C ILE A 369 -3.77 28.90 -13.89
N LYS A 370 -4.05 28.59 -12.62
CA LYS A 370 -3.06 28.12 -11.65
C LYS A 370 -3.22 26.62 -11.52
N SER A 371 -2.14 25.90 -11.79
CA SER A 371 -2.12 24.45 -11.69
C SER A 371 -0.86 23.96 -10.96
N THR A 372 -0.95 22.76 -10.40
CA THR A 372 0.19 21.99 -9.91
C THR A 372 0.38 20.80 -10.87
N GLY A 373 1.63 20.46 -11.15
CA GLY A 373 1.97 19.40 -12.09
C GLY A 373 1.58 19.68 -13.55
N THR A 374 1.50 18.63 -14.36
CA THR A 374 1.07 18.72 -15.76
C THR A 374 -0.39 18.35 -15.88
N VAL A 375 -1.25 19.34 -16.15
CA VAL A 375 -2.71 19.17 -16.24
C VAL A 375 -3.20 19.48 -17.64
N ASP A 376 -4.32 18.87 -18.02
CA ASP A 376 -5.12 19.36 -19.16
C ASP A 376 -5.88 20.60 -18.69
N ASP A 377 -5.45 21.75 -19.17
CA ASP A 377 -5.95 23.08 -18.82
C ASP A 377 -7.13 23.55 -19.69
N THR A 378 -7.77 22.62 -20.42
CA THR A 378 -8.90 22.93 -21.27
C THR A 378 -10.06 23.56 -20.47
N LEU A 379 -10.47 24.76 -20.90
CA LEU A 379 -11.59 25.50 -20.32
C LEU A 379 -12.84 25.41 -21.22
N GLU A 380 -13.98 25.26 -20.57
CA GLU A 380 -15.29 25.44 -21.17
C GLU A 380 -15.85 26.81 -20.76
N TRP A 381 -16.34 27.55 -21.76
CA TRP A 381 -16.84 28.88 -21.54
C TRP A 381 -18.36 28.94 -21.70
N GLU A 382 -19.03 29.60 -20.79
CA GLU A 382 -20.47 29.77 -20.78
C GLU A 382 -20.83 31.23 -20.56
N MET A 383 -21.84 31.74 -21.28
CA MET A 383 -22.41 33.07 -21.10
C MET A 383 -23.88 32.95 -20.71
N THR A 384 -24.26 33.65 -19.65
CA THR A 384 -25.64 33.64 -19.14
C THR A 384 -26.11 35.05 -18.78
N GLY A 385 -27.43 35.32 -18.92
CA GLY A 385 -28.06 36.58 -18.51
C GLY A 385 -28.09 37.66 -19.57
N ASN A 386 -27.55 37.42 -20.79
CA ASN A 386 -27.73 38.33 -21.92
C ASN A 386 -29.21 38.27 -22.41
N GLU A 387 -29.80 39.44 -22.69
CA GLU A 387 -31.21 39.52 -23.19
C GLU A 387 -31.31 39.74 -24.70
N SER A 388 -30.27 40.27 -25.32
CA SER A 388 -30.20 40.40 -26.78
C SER A 388 -29.59 39.16 -27.42
N THR A 389 -30.23 38.61 -28.47
CA THR A 389 -29.69 37.51 -29.28
C THR A 389 -28.49 37.91 -30.14
N GLU A 390 -28.27 39.21 -30.34
CA GLU A 390 -27.14 39.78 -31.06
C GLU A 390 -25.87 39.93 -30.15
N THR A 391 -26.07 39.87 -28.84
CA THR A 391 -24.95 39.77 -27.88
C THR A 391 -24.41 38.36 -27.91
N THR A 392 -23.17 38.22 -28.38
CA THR A 392 -22.57 36.88 -28.64
C THR A 392 -21.22 36.72 -27.97
N MET A 393 -20.89 35.50 -27.65
CA MET A 393 -19.58 35.10 -27.10
C MET A 393 -18.86 34.22 -28.13
N ARG A 394 -17.60 34.53 -28.38
CA ARG A 394 -16.73 33.72 -29.24
C ARG A 394 -15.46 33.32 -28.49
N VAL A 395 -15.18 32.06 -28.36
CA VAL A 395 -13.93 31.52 -27.85
C VAL A 395 -12.83 31.76 -28.88
N VAL A 396 -11.81 32.50 -28.51
CA VAL A 396 -10.65 32.82 -29.35
C VAL A 396 -9.60 31.72 -29.25
N ASN A 397 -9.29 31.32 -28.02
CA ASN A 397 -8.44 30.18 -27.70
C ASN A 397 -8.83 29.64 -26.30
N ASN A 398 -8.10 28.64 -25.80
CA ASN A 398 -8.39 28.01 -24.52
C ASN A 398 -8.53 29.01 -23.33
N THR A 399 -7.70 30.05 -23.30
CA THR A 399 -7.63 31.00 -22.21
C THR A 399 -8.23 32.37 -22.54
N GLN A 400 -8.85 32.54 -23.72
CA GLN A 400 -9.35 33.83 -24.14
C GLN A 400 -10.72 33.72 -24.82
N VAL A 401 -11.63 34.57 -24.37
CA VAL A 401 -12.95 34.73 -24.96
C VAL A 401 -13.20 36.20 -25.30
N ARG A 402 -13.87 36.44 -26.42
CA ARG A 402 -14.36 37.76 -26.82
C ARG A 402 -15.86 37.80 -26.77
N VAL A 403 -16.41 38.76 -26.06
CA VAL A 403 -17.84 38.99 -25.91
C VAL A 403 -18.19 40.27 -26.69
N HIS A 404 -19.04 40.12 -27.70
CA HIS A 404 -19.61 41.24 -28.42
C HIS A 404 -20.93 41.62 -27.76
N VAL A 405 -20.99 42.82 -27.19
CA VAL A 405 -22.20 43.38 -26.57
C VAL A 405 -22.93 44.27 -27.58
N SER A 406 -24.11 43.85 -27.99
CA SER A 406 -24.92 44.51 -29.02
C SER A 406 -25.42 45.90 -28.55
N ALA A 407 -25.69 46.79 -29.54
CA ALA A 407 -26.39 48.03 -29.29
C ALA A 407 -27.84 47.83 -28.79
N ASN A 408 -28.42 46.66 -29.07
CA ASN A 408 -29.77 46.30 -28.67
C ASN A 408 -29.85 45.56 -27.35
N GLU A 409 -28.71 45.50 -26.57
CA GLU A 409 -28.69 44.90 -25.23
C GLU A 409 -29.52 45.77 -24.26
N LYS A 410 -30.25 45.11 -23.37
CA LYS A 410 -31.04 45.78 -22.34
C LYS A 410 -30.17 46.57 -21.41
N ILE A 411 -30.64 47.71 -20.96
CA ILE A 411 -29.98 48.61 -20.04
C ILE A 411 -30.97 49.05 -18.95
N PRO A 412 -30.65 48.86 -17.66
CA PRO A 412 -29.48 48.13 -17.16
C PRO A 412 -29.62 46.62 -17.31
N ASN A 413 -28.50 45.94 -17.55
CA ASN A 413 -28.42 44.50 -17.52
C ASN A 413 -27.09 43.98 -16.96
N THR A 414 -27.10 42.80 -16.42
CA THR A 414 -25.91 42.13 -15.88
C THR A 414 -25.85 40.73 -16.44
N PHE A 415 -24.80 40.41 -17.13
CA PHE A 415 -24.56 39.02 -17.62
C PHE A 415 -23.19 38.52 -17.23
N ASN A 416 -23.08 37.18 -17.10
CA ASN A 416 -21.95 36.51 -16.54
C ASN A 416 -21.26 35.65 -17.61
N ILE A 417 -19.95 35.69 -17.59
CA ILE A 417 -19.08 34.88 -18.40
C ILE A 417 -18.33 33.94 -17.46
N THR A 418 -18.63 32.66 -17.53
CA THR A 418 -18.04 31.64 -16.67
C THR A 418 -17.03 30.81 -17.45
N ALA A 419 -15.82 30.72 -16.95
CA ALA A 419 -14.81 29.76 -17.37
C ALA A 419 -14.81 28.60 -16.38
N LYS A 420 -15.00 27.39 -16.86
CA LYS A 420 -15.01 26.15 -16.07
C LYS A 420 -13.97 25.20 -16.61
N SER A 421 -13.19 24.59 -15.74
CA SER A 421 -12.31 23.51 -16.14
C SER A 421 -13.13 22.31 -16.59
N LYS A 422 -12.75 21.70 -17.70
CA LYS A 422 -13.41 20.52 -18.24
C LYS A 422 -13.24 19.27 -17.37
N TYR A 423 -12.11 19.15 -16.70
CA TYR A 423 -11.73 17.94 -15.96
C TYR A 423 -11.64 18.13 -14.44
N PHE A 424 -11.61 19.39 -13.96
CA PHE A 424 -11.46 19.69 -12.54
C PHE A 424 -12.64 20.53 -12.02
N PRO A 425 -13.04 20.38 -10.76
CA PRO A 425 -14.21 21.09 -10.21
C PRO A 425 -13.89 22.55 -9.88
N VAL A 426 -13.25 23.27 -10.80
CA VAL A 426 -12.83 24.67 -10.62
C VAL A 426 -13.48 25.52 -11.71
N SER A 427 -14.11 26.61 -11.29
CA SER A 427 -14.74 27.58 -12.20
C SER A 427 -14.57 29.00 -11.65
N GLN A 428 -14.59 29.99 -12.55
CA GLN A 428 -14.56 31.40 -12.21
C GLN A 428 -15.48 32.18 -13.14
N THR A 429 -16.17 33.19 -12.60
CA THR A 429 -17.12 34.00 -13.33
C THR A 429 -16.65 35.49 -13.39
N ALA A 430 -16.72 36.05 -14.58
CA ALA A 430 -16.57 37.46 -14.82
C ALA A 430 -17.94 38.11 -15.13
N THR A 431 -18.16 39.34 -14.67
CA THR A 431 -19.45 40.01 -14.82
C THR A 431 -19.33 41.20 -15.78
N ILE A 432 -20.26 41.30 -16.72
CA ILE A 432 -20.41 42.46 -17.58
C ILE A 432 -21.70 43.19 -17.20
N LEU A 433 -21.61 44.44 -16.90
CA LEU A 433 -22.73 45.30 -16.49
C LEU A 433 -22.95 46.45 -17.52
N THR A 434 -24.13 46.47 -18.11
CA THR A 434 -24.57 47.63 -18.97
C THR A 434 -25.30 48.63 -18.11
N ARG A 435 -25.00 49.93 -18.28
CA ARG A 435 -25.60 51.05 -17.52
C ARG A 435 -26.05 52.15 -18.47
N GLU A 436 -27.03 52.98 -18.02
CA GLU A 436 -27.33 54.24 -18.63
C GLU A 436 -26.11 55.16 -18.56
N ASN A 437 -26.05 56.17 -19.42
CA ASN A 437 -24.98 57.19 -19.34
C ASN A 437 -25.09 57.95 -18.00
N ALA A 438 -23.95 58.13 -17.36
CA ALA A 438 -23.86 58.90 -16.13
C ALA A 438 -24.09 60.42 -16.44
#